data_6b825b395acc98378f0a539621534ad4
#
_entry.id   6b825b395acc98378f0a539621534ad4
#
_cell.length_a   1.000
_cell.length_b   1.000
_cell.length_c   1.000
_cell.angle_alpha   90.00
_cell.angle_beta   90.00
_cell.angle_gamma   90.00
#
_symmetry.space_group_name_H-M   'P 1'
#
loop_
_entity.id
_entity.type
_entity.pdbx_description
1 polymer ?
#
loop_
_entity_poly.entity_id
_entity_poly.type
_entity_poly.pdbx_seq_one_letter_code
_entity_poly.pdbx_strand_id
1 'polypeptide(L)'
;MSSTPFRLLLPLHLHNAIVEQARTENPYECCGLLAGSIDPETGLRTATKLYPLVNDLASPTAYLSEPRSILAAFKDIDRLGLEHVAIYHSHPTAPAIPSTTDLAQNFYGDAMIHLIVTLQTDPPTLRAWRLFETRFEAVESFT
;
A
#
# COMPACT_ATOMS: atom_id res chain seq x y z
N MET A 1 -24.35 -12.34 5.24
CA MET A 1 -24.19 -10.91 5.49
C MET A 1 -23.41 -10.25 4.39
N SER A 2 -23.99 -9.23 3.82
CA SER A 2 -23.34 -8.47 2.76
C SER A 2 -22.32 -7.52 3.36
N SER A 3 -21.08 -7.53 2.86
CA SER A 3 -20.10 -6.51 3.17
C SER A 3 -19.91 -5.62 1.96
N THR A 4 -19.83 -4.32 2.19
CA THR A 4 -19.54 -3.37 1.13
C THR A 4 -18.11 -3.61 0.63
N PRO A 5 -17.89 -3.77 -0.68
CA PRO A 5 -16.54 -3.97 -1.21
C PRO A 5 -15.65 -2.77 -0.90
N PHE A 6 -14.39 -3.04 -0.60
CA PHE A 6 -13.41 -1.97 -0.49
C PHE A 6 -13.14 -1.39 -1.87
N ARG A 7 -13.00 -0.08 -1.94
CA ARG A 7 -12.59 0.65 -3.13
C ARG A 7 -11.59 1.73 -2.72
N LEU A 8 -10.64 2.00 -3.58
CA LEU A 8 -9.57 2.97 -3.31
C LEU A 8 -9.58 4.08 -4.35
N LEU A 9 -9.80 5.31 -3.92
CA LEU A 9 -9.53 6.49 -4.72
C LEU A 9 -8.11 6.96 -4.41
N LEU A 10 -7.23 6.82 -5.39
CA LEU A 10 -5.82 7.21 -5.31
C LEU A 10 -5.60 8.38 -6.28
N PRO A 11 -5.55 9.62 -5.78
CA PRO A 11 -5.31 10.76 -6.66
C PRO A 11 -4.03 10.62 -7.47
N LEU A 12 -4.03 11.15 -8.69
CA LEU A 12 -2.92 10.97 -9.63
C LEU A 12 -1.58 11.43 -9.05
N HIS A 13 -1.56 12.53 -8.30
CA HIS A 13 -0.32 13.03 -7.72
C HIS A 13 0.27 12.05 -6.69
N LEU A 14 -0.56 11.31 -5.95
CA LEU A 14 -0.08 10.28 -5.03
C LEU A 14 0.37 9.02 -5.78
N HIS A 15 -0.38 8.63 -6.82
CA HIS A 15 0.03 7.56 -7.72
C HIS A 15 1.43 7.82 -8.27
N ASN A 16 1.65 9.02 -8.79
CA ASN A 16 2.94 9.39 -9.36
C ASN A 16 4.06 9.43 -8.32
N ALA A 17 3.75 9.85 -7.09
CA ALA A 17 4.73 9.88 -6.00
C ALA A 17 5.16 8.46 -5.61
N ILE A 18 4.24 7.50 -5.59
CA ILE A 18 4.56 6.10 -5.31
C ILE A 18 5.44 5.52 -6.41
N VAL A 19 5.11 5.78 -7.67
CA VAL A 19 5.92 5.32 -8.81
C VAL A 19 7.34 5.88 -8.72
N GLU A 20 7.47 7.16 -8.41
CA GLU A 20 8.77 7.82 -8.30
C GLU A 20 9.59 7.22 -7.16
N GLN A 21 8.97 6.95 -6.00
CA GLN A 21 9.65 6.30 -4.89
C GLN A 21 10.14 4.90 -5.30
N ALA A 22 9.29 4.12 -5.98
CA ALA A 22 9.65 2.79 -6.43
C ALA A 22 10.86 2.81 -7.35
N ARG A 23 10.91 3.77 -8.29
CA ARG A 23 12.05 3.94 -9.20
C ARG A 23 13.31 4.36 -8.46
N THR A 24 13.19 5.27 -7.51
CA THR A 24 14.33 5.79 -6.74
C THR A 24 14.95 4.70 -5.87
N GLU A 25 14.15 3.83 -5.27
CA GLU A 25 14.66 2.79 -4.37
C GLU A 25 15.02 1.49 -5.08
N ASN A 26 14.68 1.35 -6.37
CA ASN A 26 15.09 0.19 -7.16
C ASN A 26 16.60 -0.02 -7.06
N PRO A 27 17.12 -1.24 -6.83
CA PRO A 27 16.49 -2.56 -6.96
C PRO A 27 15.81 -3.09 -5.70
N TYR A 28 15.66 -2.30 -4.65
CA TYR A 28 15.03 -2.72 -3.41
C TYR A 28 13.54 -2.41 -3.43
N GLU A 29 12.75 -3.20 -2.70
CA GLU A 29 11.35 -2.88 -2.49
C GLU A 29 11.22 -1.58 -1.69
N CYS A 30 10.39 -0.67 -2.14
CA CYS A 30 9.99 0.47 -1.34
C CYS A 30 8.71 0.14 -0.57
N CYS A 31 8.42 0.91 0.47
CA CYS A 31 7.19 0.74 1.23
C CYS A 31 6.68 2.08 1.78
N GLY A 32 5.42 2.10 2.18
CA GLY A 32 4.82 3.30 2.74
C GLY A 32 3.37 3.10 3.17
N LEU A 33 2.80 4.19 3.66
CA LEU A 33 1.42 4.26 4.11
C LEU A 33 0.67 5.35 3.35
N LEU A 34 -0.62 5.12 3.16
CA LEU A 34 -1.56 6.11 2.68
C LEU A 34 -2.60 6.37 3.75
N ALA A 35 -2.82 7.64 4.05
CA ALA A 35 -3.85 8.08 4.99
C ALA A 35 -4.88 8.92 4.27
N GLY A 36 -6.06 9.03 4.86
CA GLY A 36 -7.15 9.79 4.29
C GLY A 36 -8.46 9.53 5.02
N SER A 37 -9.51 9.25 4.27
CA SER A 37 -10.83 9.01 4.82
C SER A 37 -11.40 7.68 4.36
N ILE A 38 -12.24 7.09 5.20
CA ILE A 38 -12.96 5.85 4.90
C ILE A 38 -14.44 6.12 5.07
N ASP A 39 -15.22 5.86 4.02
CA ASP A 39 -16.68 5.92 4.10
C ASP A 39 -17.18 4.52 4.44
N PRO A 40 -17.70 4.30 5.67
CA PRO A 40 -18.14 2.98 6.09
C PRO A 40 -19.40 2.51 5.36
N GLU A 41 -20.18 3.42 4.80
CA GLU A 41 -21.42 3.06 4.10
C GLU A 41 -21.15 2.56 2.69
N THR A 42 -20.19 3.17 1.99
CA THR A 42 -19.90 2.84 0.60
C THR A 42 -18.65 1.98 0.41
N GLY A 43 -17.83 1.83 1.46
CA GLY A 43 -16.55 1.14 1.38
C GLY A 43 -15.46 1.91 0.65
N LEU A 44 -15.72 3.18 0.31
CA LEU A 44 -14.76 4.01 -0.40
C LEU A 44 -13.70 4.53 0.56
N ARG A 45 -12.45 4.27 0.23
CA ARG A 45 -11.28 4.84 0.90
C ARG A 45 -10.65 5.87 -0.03
N THR A 46 -10.47 7.08 0.48
CA THR A 46 -9.87 8.18 -0.29
C THR A 46 -8.53 8.51 0.30
N ALA A 47 -7.47 8.29 -0.47
CA ALA A 47 -6.12 8.65 -0.06
C ALA A 47 -5.90 10.15 -0.23
N THR A 48 -5.40 10.82 0.82
CA THR A 48 -5.10 12.25 0.79
C THR A 48 -3.66 12.57 1.17
N LYS A 49 -2.98 11.64 1.86
CA LYS A 49 -1.61 11.87 2.31
C LYS A 49 -0.77 10.60 2.21
N LEU A 50 0.46 10.78 1.73
CA LEU A 50 1.44 9.73 1.54
C LEU A 50 2.51 9.81 2.63
N TYR A 51 2.89 8.65 3.16
CA TYR A 51 3.98 8.52 4.12
C TYR A 51 4.97 7.48 3.61
N PRO A 52 6.00 7.91 2.87
CA PRO A 52 7.07 6.99 2.51
C PRO A 52 7.77 6.46 3.77
N LEU A 53 8.02 5.16 3.79
CA LEU A 53 8.69 4.51 4.92
C LEU A 53 10.04 3.97 4.47
N VAL A 54 10.92 3.69 5.43
CA VAL A 54 12.21 3.08 5.17
C VAL A 54 12.05 1.57 5.21
N ASN A 55 12.56 0.86 4.18
CA ASN A 55 12.61 -0.59 4.19
C ASN A 55 13.88 -1.04 4.92
N ASP A 56 13.71 -1.57 6.12
CA ASP A 56 14.82 -1.99 6.99
C ASP A 56 15.59 -3.19 6.43
N LEU A 57 14.96 -3.98 5.57
CA LEU A 57 15.59 -5.15 4.97
C LEU A 57 16.51 -4.81 3.79
N ALA A 58 16.27 -3.68 3.12
CA ALA A 58 16.96 -3.32 1.89
C ALA A 58 17.02 -4.52 0.94
N SER A 59 15.86 -5.12 0.65
CA SER A 59 15.75 -6.35 -0.13
C SER A 59 14.95 -6.11 -1.41
N PRO A 60 15.29 -6.77 -2.53
CA PRO A 60 14.50 -6.69 -3.76
C PRO A 60 13.23 -7.55 -3.74
N THR A 61 13.04 -8.39 -2.71
CA THR A 61 11.92 -9.35 -2.66
C THR A 61 11.12 -9.32 -1.36
N ALA A 62 11.49 -8.45 -0.42
CA ALA A 62 10.80 -8.34 0.86
C ALA A 62 10.98 -6.94 1.45
N TYR A 63 10.09 -6.55 2.34
CA TYR A 63 10.25 -5.31 3.07
C TYR A 63 9.83 -5.49 4.53
N LEU A 64 10.42 -4.67 5.38
CA LEU A 64 10.01 -4.49 6.76
C LEU A 64 10.14 -3.01 7.07
N SER A 65 9.02 -2.37 7.42
CA SER A 65 9.02 -0.93 7.72
C SER A 65 9.88 -0.62 8.93
N GLU A 66 10.77 0.33 8.81
CA GLU A 66 11.64 0.77 9.90
C GLU A 66 10.78 1.37 11.02
N PRO A 67 10.99 0.94 12.30
CA PRO A 67 10.08 1.31 13.39
C PRO A 67 9.93 2.81 13.62
N ARG A 68 10.99 3.60 13.43
CA ARG A 68 10.91 5.06 13.65
C ARG A 68 10.07 5.74 12.59
N SER A 69 10.19 5.33 11.33
CA SER A 69 9.43 5.92 10.23
C SER A 69 7.95 5.58 10.35
N ILE A 70 7.62 4.34 10.73
CA ILE A 70 6.22 3.95 10.89
C ILE A 70 5.59 4.63 12.11
N LEU A 71 6.31 4.77 13.22
CA LEU A 71 5.81 5.45 14.40
C LEU A 71 5.56 6.94 14.13
N ALA A 72 6.47 7.60 13.41
CA ALA A 72 6.29 8.99 13.03
C ALA A 72 5.06 9.18 12.13
N ALA A 73 4.84 8.25 11.19
CA ALA A 73 3.66 8.27 10.33
C ALA A 73 2.37 8.10 11.14
N PHE A 74 2.33 7.14 12.07
CA PHE A 74 1.16 6.90 12.91
C PHE A 74 0.81 8.12 13.75
N LYS A 75 1.81 8.77 14.34
CA LYS A 75 1.61 9.98 15.14
C LYS A 75 1.04 11.12 14.31
N ASP A 76 1.54 11.30 13.09
CA ASP A 76 1.06 12.36 12.22
C ASP A 76 -0.37 12.08 11.73
N ILE A 77 -0.67 10.84 11.36
CA ILE A 77 -2.02 10.43 10.97
C ILE A 77 -3.02 10.71 12.09
N ASP A 78 -2.66 10.34 13.32
CA ASP A 78 -3.49 10.56 14.49
C ASP A 78 -3.68 12.06 14.75
N ARG A 79 -2.59 12.83 14.71
CA ARG A 79 -2.62 14.28 14.91
C ARG A 79 -3.53 15.00 13.90
N LEU A 80 -3.56 14.53 12.67
CA LEU A 80 -4.36 15.14 11.60
C LEU A 80 -5.81 14.62 11.58
N GLY A 81 -6.14 13.64 12.42
CA GLY A 81 -7.48 13.04 12.42
C GLY A 81 -7.78 12.22 11.17
N LEU A 82 -6.74 11.72 10.50
CA LEU A 82 -6.89 10.89 9.32
C LEU A 82 -6.99 9.41 9.69
N GLU A 83 -7.40 8.59 8.72
CA GLU A 83 -7.47 7.14 8.89
C GLU A 83 -6.41 6.46 8.03
N HIS A 84 -6.01 5.26 8.44
CA HIS A 84 -5.12 4.41 7.66
C HIS A 84 -5.91 3.84 6.49
N VAL A 85 -5.61 4.28 5.28
CA VAL A 85 -6.37 3.91 4.09
C VAL A 85 -5.80 2.69 3.39
N ALA A 86 -4.48 2.65 3.24
CA ALA A 86 -3.78 1.56 2.57
C ALA A 86 -2.31 1.54 2.98
N ILE A 87 -1.67 0.40 2.78
CA ILE A 87 -0.22 0.31 2.79
C ILE A 87 0.22 -0.01 1.37
N TYR A 88 1.47 0.30 1.03
CA TYR A 88 1.98 -0.01 -0.29
C TYR A 88 3.43 -0.48 -0.23
N HIS A 89 3.80 -1.26 -1.23
CA HIS A 89 5.18 -1.62 -1.48
C HIS A 89 5.40 -1.86 -2.97
N SER A 90 6.65 -1.92 -3.39
CA SER A 90 6.98 -2.16 -4.78
C SER A 90 7.48 -3.59 -5.01
N HIS A 91 7.22 -4.10 -6.21
CA HIS A 91 7.84 -5.30 -6.75
C HIS A 91 8.76 -4.86 -7.88
N PRO A 92 10.08 -4.80 -7.66
CA PRO A 92 11.00 -4.35 -8.72
C PRO A 92 10.98 -5.20 -9.98
N THR A 93 10.81 -6.52 -9.84
CA THR A 93 10.89 -7.45 -10.98
C THR A 93 9.73 -8.42 -11.08
N ALA A 94 8.83 -8.47 -10.09
CA ALA A 94 7.67 -9.35 -10.08
C ALA A 94 6.40 -8.58 -10.49
N PRO A 95 5.33 -9.26 -10.93
CA PRO A 95 4.07 -8.58 -11.22
C PRO A 95 3.43 -7.99 -9.96
N ALA A 96 2.46 -7.09 -10.14
CA ALA A 96 1.75 -6.41 -9.05
C ALA A 96 0.72 -7.32 -8.39
N ILE A 97 1.14 -8.49 -7.98
CA ILE A 97 0.31 -9.54 -7.37
C ILE A 97 0.97 -9.94 -6.05
N PRO A 98 0.18 -10.13 -4.96
CA PRO A 98 0.76 -10.54 -3.68
C PRO A 98 1.59 -11.81 -3.78
N SER A 99 2.78 -11.80 -3.19
CA SER A 99 3.64 -12.98 -3.10
C SER A 99 3.30 -13.81 -1.87
N THR A 100 3.85 -15.01 -1.77
CA THR A 100 3.72 -15.83 -0.56
C THR A 100 4.34 -15.14 0.64
N THR A 101 5.44 -14.40 0.44
CA THR A 101 6.05 -13.57 1.49
C THR A 101 5.11 -12.47 1.94
N ASP A 102 4.43 -11.80 1.00
CA ASP A 102 3.46 -10.74 1.32
C ASP A 102 2.34 -11.28 2.21
N LEU A 103 1.81 -12.46 1.89
CA LEU A 103 0.76 -13.09 2.71
C LEU A 103 1.29 -13.47 4.09
N ALA A 104 2.47 -14.07 4.16
CA ALA A 104 3.05 -14.53 5.43
C ALA A 104 3.39 -13.37 6.36
N GLN A 105 3.75 -12.22 5.82
CA GLN A 105 4.15 -11.04 6.58
C GLN A 105 3.05 -9.99 6.71
N ASN A 106 1.80 -10.36 6.46
CA ASN A 106 0.68 -9.45 6.63
C ASN A 106 0.31 -9.32 8.10
N PHE A 107 0.74 -8.23 8.73
CA PHE A 107 0.44 -7.92 10.14
C PHE A 107 -0.83 -7.09 10.32
N TYR A 108 -1.49 -6.71 9.23
CA TYR A 108 -2.67 -5.82 9.27
C TYR A 108 -3.99 -6.57 9.16
N GLY A 109 -3.96 -7.90 8.93
CA GLY A 109 -5.17 -8.67 8.72
C GLY A 109 -5.85 -8.34 7.38
N ASP A 110 -7.13 -8.62 7.27
CA ASP A 110 -7.89 -8.45 6.03
C ASP A 110 -8.62 -7.11 5.94
N ALA A 111 -8.44 -6.24 6.91
CA ALA A 111 -9.09 -4.93 6.96
C ALA A 111 -8.32 -3.83 6.22
N MET A 112 -7.09 -4.12 5.77
CA MET A 112 -6.24 -3.14 5.12
C MET A 112 -6.15 -3.40 3.62
N ILE A 113 -6.12 -2.31 2.84
CA ILE A 113 -5.81 -2.40 1.41
C ILE A 113 -4.29 -2.42 1.26
N HIS A 114 -3.80 -3.38 0.48
CA HIS A 114 -2.39 -3.48 0.08
C HIS A 114 -2.26 -3.05 -1.37
N LEU A 115 -1.49 -1.99 -1.61
CA LEU A 115 -1.25 -1.47 -2.94
C LEU A 115 0.15 -1.91 -3.37
N ILE A 116 0.25 -2.56 -4.52
CA ILE A 116 1.53 -3.02 -5.05
C ILE A 116 1.82 -2.29 -6.35
N VAL A 117 3.00 -1.67 -6.42
CA VAL A 117 3.50 -1.06 -7.65
C VAL A 117 4.56 -1.95 -8.26
N THR A 118 4.43 -2.30 -9.53
CA THR A 118 5.44 -3.08 -10.22
C THR A 118 6.22 -2.23 -11.21
N LEU A 119 7.54 -2.43 -11.22
CA LEU A 119 8.43 -1.87 -12.24
C LEU A 119 8.65 -2.84 -13.41
N GLN A 120 8.00 -4.00 -13.39
CA GLN A 120 8.07 -4.98 -14.46
C GLN A 120 7.44 -4.47 -15.77
N THR A 121 6.44 -3.58 -15.65
CA THR A 121 5.76 -2.95 -16.77
C THR A 121 6.28 -1.54 -17.01
N ASP A 122 6.15 -1.04 -18.24
CA ASP A 122 6.48 0.34 -18.60
C ASP A 122 5.29 0.96 -19.36
N PRO A 123 4.57 1.95 -18.76
CA PRO A 123 4.81 2.53 -17.43
C PRO A 123 4.50 1.57 -16.29
N PRO A 124 5.03 1.85 -15.08
CA PRO A 124 4.72 1.04 -13.90
C PRO A 124 3.23 0.98 -13.62
N THR A 125 2.77 -0.19 -13.14
CA THR A 125 1.36 -0.43 -12.83
C THR A 125 1.16 -0.58 -11.33
N LEU A 126 0.02 -0.08 -10.82
CA LEU A 126 -0.38 -0.25 -9.43
C LEU A 126 -1.65 -1.09 -9.38
N ARG A 127 -1.70 -2.05 -8.44
CA ARG A 127 -2.89 -2.85 -8.19
C ARG A 127 -3.15 -2.94 -6.70
N ALA A 128 -4.42 -2.91 -6.33
CA ALA A 128 -4.85 -2.93 -4.94
C ALA A 128 -5.47 -4.29 -4.59
N TRP A 129 -5.22 -4.74 -3.35
CA TRP A 129 -5.58 -6.07 -2.89
C TRP A 129 -6.01 -6.04 -1.43
N ARG A 130 -6.89 -7.00 -1.06
CA ARG A 130 -7.06 -7.42 0.33
C ARG A 130 -6.35 -8.74 0.51
N LEU A 131 -5.63 -8.87 1.61
CA LEU A 131 -4.85 -10.07 1.92
C LEU A 131 -5.52 -10.83 3.07
N PHE A 132 -5.75 -12.11 2.82
CA PHE A 132 -6.25 -13.04 3.84
C PHE A 132 -5.12 -13.98 4.23
N GLU A 133 -5.38 -14.94 5.10
CA GLU A 133 -4.31 -15.82 5.60
C GLU A 133 -3.63 -16.60 4.47
N THR A 134 -4.42 -17.15 3.54
CA THR A 134 -3.90 -18.01 2.47
C THR A 134 -4.32 -17.58 1.06
N ARG A 135 -5.00 -16.44 0.91
CA ARG A 135 -5.49 -15.97 -0.38
C ARG A 135 -5.54 -14.44 -0.42
N PHE A 136 -5.82 -13.91 -1.58
CA PHE A 136 -5.98 -12.47 -1.77
C PHE A 136 -7.14 -12.19 -2.73
N GLU A 137 -7.71 -10.99 -2.62
CA GLU A 137 -8.80 -10.52 -3.49
C GLU A 137 -8.44 -9.16 -4.05
N ALA A 138 -8.76 -8.95 -5.33
CA ALA A 138 -8.55 -7.65 -5.96
C ALA A 138 -9.49 -6.60 -5.38
N VAL A 139 -8.99 -5.37 -5.26
CA VAL A 139 -9.74 -4.20 -4.83
C VAL A 139 -9.78 -3.23 -6.00
N GLU A 140 -10.97 -2.68 -6.31
CA GLU A 140 -11.08 -1.63 -7.32
C GLU A 140 -10.32 -0.39 -6.87
N SER A 141 -9.43 0.11 -7.72
CA SER A 141 -8.70 1.36 -7.47
C SER A 141 -8.80 2.26 -8.69
N PHE A 142 -8.89 3.56 -8.46
CA PHE A 142 -9.05 4.55 -9.51
C PHE A 142 -8.50 5.91 -9.06
N THR A 143 -8.28 6.80 -10.01
CA THR A 143 -7.78 8.16 -9.74
C THR A 143 -8.87 9.23 -9.77
#